data_69370652d962c83129492e187fa1ae3d
#
_entry.id   69370652d962c83129492e187fa1ae3d
#
_cell.length_a   1.000
_cell.length_b   1.000
_cell.length_c   1.000
_cell.angle_alpha   90.00
_cell.angle_beta   90.00
_cell.angle_gamma   90.00
#
_symmetry.space_group_name_H-M   'P 1'
#
loop_
_entity.id
_entity.type
_entity.pdbx_description
1 polymer ?
#
loop_
_entity_poly.entity_id
_entity_poly.type
_entity_poly.pdbx_seq_one_letter_code
_entity_poly.pdbx_strand_id
1 'polypeptide(L)'
;LVSETDRKSREQRERVVLELAMGLDIGGAETHIVSLSRSLKSMGWKVLVASGGGRRVRDITESGIEHFHVPLGSRNPLKMLEAYRSLVHIVETRKVDLMHAHARIPAWIGTYVSKRFNVPLVTTYHWTFVSGFPWKLVSRQGDLTIAVSDIIKDYVVKEFGFSREKITVIPNGIDCNEFRPVSHEESLSLRKAFFPDVTQGPVLAYASRMSPELSNTACLTIEAVGLLAETYPDVRLVIAGDGESLDKVQKAAQEANERLGREVVRCLGFVSDMAPVYQSADLVIGMSRVVLEAMACGKPCIVAGPEGDFGLVHPENADELEKRNFISRGAPRPVEPHSLATEIAGALSHPRLDEIRAFGLELVRREHSAEATARKVAAVYERLLR
;
A
#
# COMPACT_ATOMS: atom_id res chain seq x y z
N LEU A 1 -2.95 28.29 -32.28
CA LEU A 1 -4.43 28.12 -32.36
C LEU A 1 -4.69 26.71 -32.86
N VAL A 2 -5.02 25.78 -31.95
CA VAL A 2 -5.45 24.42 -32.30
C VAL A 2 -6.83 24.54 -32.94
N SER A 3 -7.03 23.96 -34.11
CA SER A 3 -8.30 24.06 -34.83
C SER A 3 -9.43 23.34 -34.08
N GLU A 4 -10.66 23.79 -34.26
CA GLU A 4 -11.86 23.19 -33.65
C GLU A 4 -12.06 21.72 -34.08
N THR A 5 -11.55 21.38 -35.26
CA THR A 5 -11.49 20.00 -35.80
C THR A 5 -10.50 19.13 -35.02
N ASP A 6 -9.35 19.67 -34.58
CA ASP A 6 -8.36 18.97 -33.76
C ASP A 6 -8.87 18.75 -32.33
N ARG A 7 -9.70 19.66 -31.79
CA ARG A 7 -10.36 19.49 -30.51
C ARG A 7 -11.39 18.35 -30.54
N LYS A 8 -12.28 18.34 -31.55
CA LYS A 8 -13.31 17.29 -31.70
C LYS A 8 -12.68 15.89 -31.96
N SER A 9 -11.58 15.81 -32.70
CA SER A 9 -10.87 14.56 -32.92
C SER A 9 -10.11 14.07 -31.67
N ARG A 10 -9.70 14.95 -30.77
CA ARG A 10 -9.13 14.58 -29.47
C ARG A 10 -10.18 14.09 -28.48
N GLU A 11 -11.41 14.61 -28.53
CA GLU A 11 -12.51 14.18 -27.64
C GLU A 11 -13.02 12.76 -27.96
N GLN A 12 -12.80 12.25 -29.19
CA GLN A 12 -13.19 10.89 -29.61
C GLN A 12 -12.06 9.85 -29.53
N ARG A 13 -10.82 10.26 -29.20
CA ARG A 13 -9.67 9.37 -29.12
C ARG A 13 -9.49 8.87 -27.69
N GLU A 14 -9.20 7.58 -27.56
CA GLU A 14 -8.75 6.97 -26.30
C GLU A 14 -7.53 7.74 -25.75
N ARG A 15 -7.62 8.23 -24.52
CA ARG A 15 -6.56 9.00 -23.86
C ARG A 15 -5.43 8.09 -23.42
N VAL A 16 -4.21 8.46 -23.78
CA VAL A 16 -3.00 7.65 -23.54
C VAL A 16 -2.24 8.19 -22.34
N VAL A 17 -2.11 7.39 -21.28
CA VAL A 17 -1.23 7.68 -20.14
C VAL A 17 0.00 6.77 -20.14
N LEU A 18 1.18 7.36 -19.85
CA LEU A 18 2.43 6.63 -19.70
C LEU A 18 2.88 6.67 -18.23
N GLU A 19 2.77 5.53 -17.55
CA GLU A 19 3.24 5.33 -16.19
C GLU A 19 4.76 5.09 -16.18
N LEU A 20 5.49 5.84 -15.34
CA LEU A 20 6.95 5.79 -15.24
C LEU A 20 7.37 5.26 -13.86
N ALA A 21 7.93 4.07 -13.81
CA ALA A 21 8.41 3.41 -12.59
C ALA A 21 9.91 3.15 -12.61
N MET A 22 10.57 3.13 -11.46
CA MET A 22 11.99 2.72 -11.38
C MET A 22 12.17 1.25 -11.74
N GLY A 23 11.33 0.40 -11.19
CA GLY A 23 11.23 -1.04 -11.41
C GLY A 23 9.84 -1.52 -11.03
N LEU A 24 9.56 -2.80 -11.29
CA LEU A 24 8.32 -3.48 -10.98
C LEU A 24 8.62 -4.80 -10.25
N ASP A 25 9.37 -4.72 -9.15
CA ASP A 25 9.63 -5.86 -8.28
C ASP A 25 8.55 -5.97 -7.18
N ILE A 26 8.90 -6.44 -5.99
CA ILE A 26 7.98 -6.61 -4.87
C ILE A 26 8.06 -5.37 -3.97
N GLY A 27 6.94 -4.69 -3.83
CA GLY A 27 6.80 -3.51 -2.96
C GLY A 27 5.44 -2.86 -3.08
N GLY A 28 5.09 -2.02 -2.10
CA GLY A 28 3.79 -1.36 -2.05
C GLY A 28 3.54 -0.37 -3.19
N ALA A 29 4.59 0.32 -3.66
CA ALA A 29 4.50 1.23 -4.80
C ALA A 29 4.31 0.47 -6.11
N GLU A 30 5.04 -0.63 -6.30
CA GLU A 30 4.95 -1.50 -7.47
C GLU A 30 3.58 -2.18 -7.56
N THR A 31 3.07 -2.67 -6.43
CA THR A 31 1.69 -3.21 -6.35
C THR A 31 0.67 -2.15 -6.70
N HIS A 32 0.84 -0.92 -6.19
CA HIS A 32 -0.05 0.19 -6.53
C HIS A 32 -0.03 0.51 -8.03
N ILE A 33 1.16 0.58 -8.67
CA ILE A 33 1.28 0.87 -10.10
C ILE A 33 0.54 -0.18 -10.93
N VAL A 34 0.68 -1.47 -10.61
CA VAL A 34 -0.02 -2.56 -11.30
C VAL A 34 -1.53 -2.43 -11.17
N SER A 35 -2.04 -2.27 -9.94
CA SER A 35 -3.49 -2.14 -9.68
C SER A 35 -4.06 -0.86 -10.30
N LEU A 36 -3.36 0.27 -10.19
CA LEU A 36 -3.75 1.54 -10.83
C LEU A 36 -3.84 1.40 -12.35
N SER A 37 -2.80 0.82 -12.97
CA SER A 37 -2.76 0.61 -14.42
C SER A 37 -3.92 -0.26 -14.92
N ARG A 38 -4.24 -1.35 -14.21
CA ARG A 38 -5.38 -2.21 -14.50
C ARG A 38 -6.71 -1.46 -14.39
N SER A 39 -6.89 -0.72 -13.29
CA SER A 39 -8.12 0.05 -13.04
C SER A 39 -8.31 1.19 -14.03
N LEU A 40 -7.25 1.93 -14.38
CA LEU A 40 -7.32 2.96 -15.43
C LEU A 40 -7.69 2.36 -16.78
N LYS A 41 -7.11 1.20 -17.13
CA LYS A 41 -7.47 0.48 -18.37
C LYS A 41 -8.95 0.09 -18.39
N SER A 42 -9.49 -0.44 -17.29
CA SER A 42 -10.91 -0.79 -17.18
C SER A 42 -11.84 0.42 -17.29
N MET A 43 -11.34 1.63 -16.99
CA MET A 43 -12.04 2.91 -17.13
C MET A 43 -11.92 3.50 -18.56
N GLY A 44 -11.29 2.80 -19.50
CA GLY A 44 -11.17 3.23 -20.90
C GLY A 44 -9.92 4.07 -21.20
N TRP A 45 -8.94 4.12 -20.30
CA TRP A 45 -7.64 4.73 -20.59
C TRP A 45 -6.74 3.74 -21.34
N LYS A 46 -6.02 4.20 -22.34
CA LYS A 46 -4.90 3.47 -22.89
C LYS A 46 -3.69 3.67 -21.99
N VAL A 47 -3.36 2.65 -21.22
CA VAL A 47 -2.25 2.68 -20.28
C VAL A 47 -1.02 2.04 -20.91
N LEU A 48 0.11 2.74 -20.80
CA LEU A 48 1.44 2.26 -21.15
C LEU A 48 2.30 2.32 -19.89
N VAL A 49 3.23 1.39 -19.72
CA VAL A 49 4.12 1.36 -18.55
C VAL A 49 5.57 1.30 -19.01
N ALA A 50 6.41 2.20 -18.50
CA ALA A 50 7.86 2.18 -18.70
C ALA A 50 8.57 1.97 -17.36
N SER A 51 9.43 0.97 -17.28
CA SER A 51 10.23 0.66 -16.08
C SER A 51 11.52 -0.05 -16.39
N GLY A 52 12.42 -0.14 -15.39
CA GLY A 52 13.65 -0.95 -15.46
C GLY A 52 13.44 -2.47 -15.42
N GLY A 53 12.20 -2.94 -15.52
CA GLY A 53 11.85 -4.35 -15.41
C GLY A 53 11.46 -4.75 -13.98
N GLY A 54 11.37 -6.06 -13.72
CA GLY A 54 11.01 -6.64 -12.44
C GLY A 54 9.97 -7.76 -12.57
N ARG A 55 9.71 -8.47 -11.48
CA ARG A 55 8.85 -9.66 -11.46
C ARG A 55 7.40 -9.37 -11.86
N ARG A 56 6.88 -8.18 -11.52
CA ARG A 56 5.51 -7.76 -11.79
C ARG A 56 5.28 -7.22 -13.22
N VAL A 57 6.31 -7.17 -14.06
CA VAL A 57 6.14 -6.88 -15.51
C VAL A 57 5.15 -7.87 -16.12
N ARG A 58 5.19 -9.13 -15.70
CA ARG A 58 4.24 -10.15 -16.12
C ARG A 58 2.80 -9.77 -15.82
N ASP A 59 2.53 -9.25 -14.61
CA ASP A 59 1.18 -8.80 -14.19
C ASP A 59 0.63 -7.70 -15.10
N ILE A 60 1.50 -6.79 -15.56
CA ILE A 60 1.17 -5.71 -16.52
C ILE A 60 0.85 -6.30 -17.89
N THR A 61 1.75 -7.15 -18.43
CA THR A 61 1.61 -7.69 -19.80
C THR A 61 0.45 -8.68 -19.93
N GLU A 62 0.22 -9.54 -18.93
CA GLU A 62 -0.93 -10.44 -18.88
C GLU A 62 -2.27 -9.68 -18.79
N SER A 63 -2.26 -8.46 -18.26
CA SER A 63 -3.43 -7.56 -18.27
C SER A 63 -3.62 -6.88 -19.64
N GLY A 64 -2.80 -7.19 -20.64
CA GLY A 64 -2.82 -6.59 -21.97
C GLY A 64 -2.44 -5.11 -21.96
N ILE A 65 -1.55 -4.69 -21.04
CA ILE A 65 -0.94 -3.35 -20.98
C ILE A 65 0.45 -3.44 -21.57
N GLU A 66 0.80 -2.52 -22.48
CA GLU A 66 2.11 -2.50 -23.13
C GLU A 66 3.19 -2.02 -22.14
N HIS A 67 4.26 -2.81 -21.99
CA HIS A 67 5.40 -2.49 -21.14
C HIS A 67 6.64 -2.20 -21.99
N PHE A 68 7.36 -1.12 -21.62
CA PHE A 68 8.63 -0.73 -22.21
C PHE A 68 9.74 -0.87 -21.18
N HIS A 69 10.77 -1.63 -21.52
CA HIS A 69 11.97 -1.69 -20.68
C HIS A 69 12.78 -0.39 -20.87
N VAL A 70 12.85 0.43 -19.82
CA VAL A 70 13.56 1.72 -19.78
C VAL A 70 14.32 1.82 -18.46
N PRO A 71 15.62 2.12 -18.45
CA PRO A 71 16.46 2.08 -17.23
C PRO A 71 16.20 3.25 -16.27
N LEU A 72 14.93 3.43 -15.86
CA LEU A 72 14.46 4.52 -15.00
C LEU A 72 14.91 4.42 -13.54
N GLY A 73 15.47 3.29 -13.11
CA GLY A 73 16.04 3.11 -11.77
C GLY A 73 17.52 3.46 -11.67
N SER A 74 18.19 3.71 -12.80
CA SER A 74 19.63 3.92 -12.84
C SER A 74 20.05 5.34 -12.45
N ARG A 75 21.16 5.47 -11.72
CA ARG A 75 21.82 6.73 -11.39
C ARG A 75 23.02 7.03 -12.32
N ASN A 76 23.34 6.12 -13.24
CA ASN A 76 24.41 6.31 -14.22
C ASN A 76 23.95 7.34 -15.28
N PRO A 77 24.69 8.42 -15.54
CA PRO A 77 24.32 9.44 -16.50
C PRO A 77 24.05 8.94 -17.91
N LEU A 78 24.83 7.95 -18.38
CA LEU A 78 24.62 7.35 -19.70
C LEU A 78 23.30 6.58 -19.77
N LYS A 79 22.96 5.81 -18.71
CA LYS A 79 21.66 5.14 -18.59
C LYS A 79 20.51 6.11 -18.46
N MET A 80 20.71 7.24 -17.79
CA MET A 80 19.69 8.30 -17.71
C MET A 80 19.45 8.97 -19.08
N LEU A 81 20.53 9.15 -19.89
CA LEU A 81 20.39 9.64 -21.25
C LEU A 81 19.69 8.60 -22.15
N GLU A 82 20.00 7.32 -21.99
CA GLU A 82 19.29 6.21 -22.66
C GLU A 82 17.81 6.24 -22.31
N ALA A 83 17.47 6.35 -21.02
CA ALA A 83 16.09 6.46 -20.55
C ALA A 83 15.37 7.68 -21.13
N TYR A 84 16.01 8.84 -21.16
CA TYR A 84 15.44 10.04 -21.80
C TYR A 84 15.12 9.80 -23.28
N ARG A 85 16.06 9.23 -24.05
CA ARG A 85 15.87 8.95 -25.49
C ARG A 85 14.73 7.95 -25.72
N SER A 86 14.65 6.91 -24.88
CA SER A 86 13.57 5.92 -24.94
C SER A 86 12.22 6.55 -24.66
N LEU A 87 12.11 7.40 -23.62
CA LEU A 87 10.85 8.10 -23.31
C LEU A 87 10.45 9.08 -24.43
N VAL A 88 11.40 9.81 -25.02
CA VAL A 88 11.15 10.67 -26.19
C VAL A 88 10.52 9.85 -27.32
N HIS A 89 11.11 8.71 -27.67
CA HIS A 89 10.60 7.83 -28.71
C HIS A 89 9.19 7.28 -28.39
N ILE A 90 8.96 6.84 -27.13
CA ILE A 90 7.65 6.32 -26.70
C ILE A 90 6.58 7.42 -26.81
N VAL A 91 6.86 8.61 -26.27
CA VAL A 91 5.91 9.74 -26.26
C VAL A 91 5.52 10.13 -27.70
N GLU A 92 6.51 10.20 -28.59
CA GLU A 92 6.30 10.55 -29.98
C GLU A 92 5.51 9.49 -30.76
N THR A 93 5.91 8.21 -30.66
CA THR A 93 5.33 7.11 -31.44
C THR A 93 3.98 6.64 -30.92
N ARG A 94 3.76 6.70 -29.60
CA ARG A 94 2.50 6.29 -28.96
C ARG A 94 1.52 7.42 -28.74
N LYS A 95 1.88 8.66 -29.10
CA LYS A 95 1.06 9.87 -28.94
C LYS A 95 0.53 10.00 -27.51
N VAL A 96 1.43 9.94 -26.54
CA VAL A 96 1.12 10.03 -25.10
C VAL A 96 0.49 11.38 -24.79
N ASP A 97 -0.66 11.36 -24.12
CA ASP A 97 -1.38 12.57 -23.70
C ASP A 97 -0.94 13.07 -22.31
N LEU A 98 -0.48 12.16 -21.44
CA LEU A 98 -0.06 12.46 -20.08
C LEU A 98 0.99 11.45 -19.61
N MET A 99 1.97 11.91 -18.83
CA MET A 99 2.93 11.05 -18.12
C MET A 99 2.67 11.10 -16.63
N HIS A 100 2.81 9.93 -15.96
CA HIS A 100 2.72 9.84 -14.50
C HIS A 100 3.94 9.11 -13.92
N ALA A 101 4.73 9.82 -13.12
CA ALA A 101 5.96 9.30 -12.54
C ALA A 101 5.80 8.95 -11.06
N HIS A 102 6.19 7.73 -10.68
CA HIS A 102 6.03 7.19 -9.33
C HIS A 102 7.32 7.23 -8.47
N ALA A 103 8.36 7.88 -8.96
CA ALA A 103 9.61 8.03 -8.21
C ALA A 103 10.41 9.23 -8.71
N ARG A 104 11.43 9.65 -7.94
CA ARG A 104 12.23 10.85 -8.20
C ARG A 104 12.98 10.85 -9.54
N ILE A 105 13.68 9.74 -9.88
CA ILE A 105 14.44 9.65 -11.13
C ILE A 105 13.51 9.64 -12.34
N PRO A 106 12.43 8.82 -12.39
CA PRO A 106 11.41 8.92 -13.42
C PRO A 106 10.80 10.33 -13.54
N ALA A 107 10.49 10.99 -12.43
CA ALA A 107 9.95 12.35 -12.41
C ALA A 107 10.97 13.37 -12.98
N TRP A 108 12.25 13.23 -12.62
CA TRP A 108 13.30 14.11 -13.11
C TRP A 108 13.48 13.98 -14.63
N ILE A 109 13.60 12.76 -15.16
CA ILE A 109 13.72 12.50 -16.60
C ILE A 109 12.42 12.93 -17.32
N GLY A 110 11.25 12.55 -16.78
CA GLY A 110 9.94 12.91 -17.30
C GLY A 110 9.72 14.42 -17.43
N THR A 111 10.28 15.24 -16.52
CA THR A 111 10.20 16.70 -16.61
C THR A 111 10.83 17.25 -17.90
N TYR A 112 11.94 16.69 -18.36
CA TYR A 112 12.57 17.14 -19.60
C TYR A 112 11.79 16.69 -20.84
N VAL A 113 11.21 15.47 -20.80
CA VAL A 113 10.35 14.96 -21.88
C VAL A 113 9.05 15.77 -21.95
N SER A 114 8.41 16.04 -20.79
CA SER A 114 7.22 16.87 -20.66
C SER A 114 7.40 18.24 -21.32
N LYS A 115 8.50 18.93 -20.99
CA LYS A 115 8.83 20.23 -21.56
C LYS A 115 9.07 20.19 -23.08
N ARG A 116 9.69 19.10 -23.59
CA ARG A 116 9.98 18.95 -25.03
C ARG A 116 8.71 18.78 -25.86
N PHE A 117 7.74 18.02 -25.36
CA PHE A 117 6.52 17.66 -26.12
C PHE A 117 5.28 18.44 -25.65
N ASN A 118 5.40 19.28 -24.62
CA ASN A 118 4.28 19.93 -23.96
C ASN A 118 3.21 18.92 -23.49
N VAL A 119 3.66 17.76 -22.98
CA VAL A 119 2.82 16.69 -22.41
C VAL A 119 2.82 16.85 -20.90
N PRO A 120 1.65 16.97 -20.23
CA PRO A 120 1.57 17.14 -18.78
C PRO A 120 2.21 15.97 -18.02
N LEU A 121 2.82 16.31 -16.88
CA LEU A 121 3.45 15.36 -15.97
C LEU A 121 2.78 15.38 -14.60
N VAL A 122 2.25 14.24 -14.17
CA VAL A 122 1.86 13.99 -12.78
C VAL A 122 3.00 13.26 -12.06
N THR A 123 3.21 13.56 -10.79
CA THR A 123 4.18 12.83 -9.95
C THR A 123 3.50 12.28 -8.71
N THR A 124 3.76 11.01 -8.34
CA THR A 124 3.32 10.43 -7.06
C THR A 124 4.50 10.20 -6.14
N TYR A 125 4.33 10.63 -4.88
CA TYR A 125 5.28 10.39 -3.79
C TYR A 125 4.71 9.38 -2.80
N HIS A 126 5.32 8.18 -2.77
CA HIS A 126 4.86 7.05 -1.96
C HIS A 126 5.52 6.95 -0.59
N TRP A 127 6.68 7.62 -0.39
CA TRP A 127 7.49 7.49 0.81
C TRP A 127 8.31 8.76 1.08
N THR A 128 8.86 8.87 2.29
CA THR A 128 9.87 9.87 2.63
C THR A 128 11.24 9.40 2.18
N PHE A 129 12.04 10.30 1.62
CA PHE A 129 13.37 10.00 1.10
C PHE A 129 14.41 10.93 1.73
N VAL A 130 15.69 10.60 1.61
CA VAL A 130 16.77 11.53 1.97
C VAL A 130 16.60 12.84 1.20
N SER A 131 16.52 13.97 1.92
CA SER A 131 16.17 15.29 1.38
C SER A 131 17.38 16.22 1.12
N GLY A 132 18.58 15.85 1.57
CA GLY A 132 19.81 16.64 1.39
C GLY A 132 20.23 16.81 -0.06
N PHE A 133 21.27 17.67 -0.28
CA PHE A 133 21.93 17.78 -1.58
C PHE A 133 22.63 16.44 -1.95
N PRO A 134 22.57 15.94 -3.20
CA PRO A 134 21.96 16.56 -4.40
C PRO A 134 20.47 16.23 -4.63
N TRP A 135 19.82 15.53 -3.69
CA TRP A 135 18.47 14.99 -3.88
C TRP A 135 17.37 16.05 -4.09
N LYS A 136 17.57 17.25 -3.53
CA LYS A 136 16.68 18.39 -3.80
C LYS A 136 16.64 18.78 -5.28
N LEU A 137 17.76 18.62 -6.00
CA LEU A 137 17.84 18.97 -7.42
C LEU A 137 17.10 17.98 -8.33
N VAL A 138 16.99 16.71 -7.92
CA VAL A 138 16.33 15.67 -8.72
C VAL A 138 14.88 15.42 -8.30
N SER A 139 14.46 15.97 -7.16
CA SER A 139 13.05 15.91 -6.76
C SER A 139 12.25 16.94 -7.54
N ARG A 140 11.27 16.48 -8.29
CA ARG A 140 10.44 17.34 -9.16
C ARG A 140 9.00 17.28 -8.74
N GLN A 141 8.41 18.46 -8.61
CA GLN A 141 6.97 18.61 -8.61
C GLN A 141 6.51 18.55 -10.07
N GLY A 142 5.57 17.68 -10.41
CA GLY A 142 4.93 17.68 -11.72
C GLY A 142 4.03 18.92 -11.91
N ASP A 143 3.28 18.96 -12.99
CA ASP A 143 2.21 19.96 -13.17
C ASP A 143 1.19 19.84 -12.03
N LEU A 144 0.88 18.59 -11.64
CA LEU A 144 0.22 18.21 -10.38
C LEU A 144 1.01 17.09 -9.68
N THR A 145 0.89 17.01 -8.37
CA THR A 145 1.53 16.00 -7.54
C THR A 145 0.49 15.26 -6.71
N ILE A 146 0.64 13.95 -6.61
CA ILE A 146 -0.12 13.10 -5.71
C ILE A 146 0.79 12.73 -4.53
N ALA A 147 0.31 12.94 -3.31
CA ALA A 147 0.91 12.42 -2.10
C ALA A 147 0.02 11.32 -1.52
N VAL A 148 0.60 10.20 -1.10
CA VAL A 148 -0.21 9.06 -0.60
C VAL A 148 -0.77 9.26 0.81
N SER A 149 -0.37 10.36 1.48
CA SER A 149 -0.92 10.78 2.77
C SER A 149 -0.60 12.25 3.03
N ASP A 150 -1.27 12.86 4.02
CA ASP A 150 -0.95 14.23 4.44
C ASP A 150 0.47 14.35 4.99
N ILE A 151 0.99 13.31 5.63
CA ILE A 151 2.38 13.26 6.09
C ILE A 151 3.35 13.41 4.91
N ILE A 152 3.11 12.69 3.81
CA ILE A 152 3.93 12.79 2.60
C ILE A 152 3.74 14.16 1.94
N LYS A 153 2.53 14.69 1.93
CA LYS A 153 2.27 16.06 1.46
C LYS A 153 3.07 17.10 2.24
N ASP A 154 3.01 17.07 3.56
CA ASP A 154 3.76 17.99 4.42
C ASP A 154 5.28 17.82 4.25
N TYR A 155 5.73 16.57 4.14
CA TYR A 155 7.12 16.26 3.89
C TYR A 155 7.65 16.88 2.58
N VAL A 156 6.95 16.69 1.44
CA VAL A 156 7.44 17.21 0.15
C VAL A 156 7.36 18.75 0.07
N VAL A 157 6.39 19.36 0.76
CA VAL A 157 6.32 20.82 0.91
C VAL A 157 7.52 21.34 1.72
N LYS A 158 7.78 20.73 2.90
CA LYS A 158 8.84 21.17 3.80
C LYS A 158 10.23 20.93 3.21
N GLU A 159 10.49 19.73 2.70
CA GLU A 159 11.82 19.32 2.30
C GLU A 159 12.21 19.77 0.89
N PHE A 160 11.27 19.84 -0.03
CA PHE A 160 11.54 20.16 -1.43
C PHE A 160 10.96 21.50 -1.89
N GLY A 161 10.16 22.16 -1.05
CA GLY A 161 9.55 23.46 -1.39
C GLY A 161 8.45 23.36 -2.44
N PHE A 162 7.74 22.21 -2.50
CA PHE A 162 6.65 22.03 -3.44
C PHE A 162 5.46 22.92 -3.09
N SER A 163 4.80 23.43 -4.12
CA SER A 163 3.60 24.24 -4.01
C SER A 163 2.45 23.38 -3.49
N ARG A 164 1.91 23.71 -2.31
CA ARG A 164 0.89 22.93 -1.60
C ARG A 164 -0.41 22.77 -2.39
N GLU A 165 -0.80 23.82 -3.13
CA GLU A 165 -2.00 23.86 -3.97
C GLU A 165 -1.96 22.92 -5.19
N LYS A 166 -0.74 22.51 -5.60
CA LYS A 166 -0.53 21.52 -6.66
C LYS A 166 -0.48 20.08 -6.15
N ILE A 167 -0.70 19.85 -4.84
CA ILE A 167 -0.63 18.53 -4.23
C ILE A 167 -2.01 18.05 -3.81
N THR A 168 -2.45 16.94 -4.36
CA THR A 168 -3.66 16.21 -3.95
C THR A 168 -3.24 14.97 -3.14
N VAL A 169 -3.93 14.72 -2.03
CA VAL A 169 -3.72 13.48 -1.25
C VAL A 169 -4.62 12.39 -1.80
N ILE A 170 -4.00 11.31 -2.27
CA ILE A 170 -4.69 10.11 -2.76
C ILE A 170 -3.92 8.89 -2.24
N PRO A 171 -4.47 8.14 -1.28
CA PRO A 171 -3.86 6.91 -0.76
C PRO A 171 -3.71 5.83 -1.84
N ASN A 172 -2.75 4.92 -1.63
CA ASN A 172 -2.60 3.75 -2.49
C ASN A 172 -3.81 2.82 -2.36
N GLY A 173 -4.35 2.38 -3.50
CA GLY A 173 -5.50 1.50 -3.54
C GLY A 173 -5.19 0.06 -3.15
N ILE A 174 -6.23 -0.62 -2.65
CA ILE A 174 -6.23 -2.05 -2.32
C ILE A 174 -6.94 -2.81 -3.43
N ASP A 175 -6.36 -3.89 -3.90
CA ASP A 175 -7.02 -4.80 -4.85
C ASP A 175 -8.05 -5.65 -4.09
N CYS A 176 -9.31 -5.26 -4.19
CA CYS A 176 -10.43 -5.95 -3.52
C CYS A 176 -10.81 -7.29 -4.19
N ASN A 177 -10.17 -7.69 -5.30
CA ASN A 177 -10.30 -9.02 -5.87
C ASN A 177 -9.31 -9.99 -5.20
N GLU A 178 -8.12 -9.51 -4.89
CA GLU A 178 -7.10 -10.25 -4.13
C GLU A 178 -7.48 -10.32 -2.64
N PHE A 179 -7.69 -9.15 -2.02
CA PHE A 179 -8.10 -9.01 -0.62
C PHE A 179 -9.64 -8.98 -0.54
N ARG A 180 -10.24 -10.12 -0.34
CA ARG A 180 -11.70 -10.29 -0.28
C ARG A 180 -12.12 -11.19 0.88
N PRO A 181 -13.34 -11.05 1.38
CA PRO A 181 -13.90 -12.01 2.29
C PRO A 181 -13.94 -13.42 1.67
N VAL A 182 -13.73 -14.42 2.49
CA VAL A 182 -13.84 -15.84 2.12
C VAL A 182 -14.94 -16.53 2.93
N SER A 183 -15.38 -17.69 2.48
CA SER A 183 -16.33 -18.50 3.23
C SER A 183 -15.72 -18.99 4.56
N HIS A 184 -16.58 -19.34 5.51
CA HIS A 184 -16.12 -19.93 6.77
C HIS A 184 -15.28 -21.19 6.56
N GLU A 185 -15.69 -22.04 5.62
CA GLU A 185 -14.97 -23.27 5.27
C GLU A 185 -13.57 -22.97 4.69
N GLU A 186 -13.47 -22.02 3.76
CA GLU A 186 -12.20 -21.57 3.19
C GLU A 186 -11.29 -20.99 4.28
N SER A 187 -11.83 -20.15 5.18
CA SER A 187 -11.09 -19.61 6.32
C SER A 187 -10.56 -20.72 7.26
N LEU A 188 -11.37 -21.73 7.57
CA LEU A 188 -10.95 -22.87 8.38
C LEU A 188 -9.85 -23.70 7.71
N SER A 189 -9.92 -23.87 6.39
CA SER A 189 -8.87 -24.54 5.61
C SER A 189 -7.54 -23.78 5.71
N LEU A 190 -7.57 -22.46 5.57
CA LEU A 190 -6.39 -21.60 5.71
C LEU A 190 -5.80 -21.66 7.13
N ARG A 191 -6.64 -21.65 8.17
CA ARG A 191 -6.20 -21.82 9.57
C ARG A 191 -5.46 -23.12 9.79
N LYS A 192 -5.99 -24.23 9.26
CA LYS A 192 -5.35 -25.55 9.37
C LYS A 192 -4.01 -25.61 8.61
N ALA A 193 -3.84 -24.85 7.55
CA ALA A 193 -2.55 -24.74 6.87
C ALA A 193 -1.48 -24.07 7.74
N PHE A 194 -1.88 -23.09 8.57
CA PHE A 194 -0.98 -22.46 9.53
C PHE A 194 -0.86 -23.24 10.84
N PHE A 195 -1.97 -23.74 11.38
CA PHE A 195 -2.04 -24.48 12.64
C PHE A 195 -2.89 -25.73 12.45
N PRO A 196 -2.29 -26.90 12.15
CA PRO A 196 -3.02 -28.13 11.88
C PRO A 196 -3.89 -28.63 13.03
N ASP A 197 -3.53 -28.26 14.26
CA ASP A 197 -4.20 -28.61 15.51
C ASP A 197 -5.28 -27.60 15.96
N VAL A 198 -5.43 -26.48 15.25
CA VAL A 198 -6.45 -25.47 15.61
C VAL A 198 -7.85 -25.99 15.34
N THR A 199 -8.71 -25.94 16.35
CA THR A 199 -10.09 -26.44 16.26
C THR A 199 -11.13 -25.32 16.35
N GLN A 200 -11.14 -24.52 17.41
CA GLN A 200 -12.19 -23.53 17.68
C GLN A 200 -11.69 -22.19 18.24
N GLY A 201 -10.39 -22.06 18.53
CA GLY A 201 -9.84 -20.83 19.11
C GLY A 201 -9.71 -19.67 18.12
N PRO A 202 -9.63 -18.45 18.63
CA PRO A 202 -9.40 -17.29 17.77
C PRO A 202 -7.99 -17.32 17.17
N VAL A 203 -7.91 -17.02 15.86
CA VAL A 203 -6.66 -16.81 15.14
C VAL A 203 -6.47 -15.33 14.94
N LEU A 204 -5.34 -14.81 15.40
CA LEU A 204 -4.91 -13.42 15.24
C LEU A 204 -3.84 -13.35 14.16
N ALA A 205 -3.76 -12.23 13.46
CA ALA A 205 -2.65 -11.96 12.55
C ALA A 205 -1.97 -10.63 12.89
N TYR A 206 -0.66 -10.61 12.83
CA TYR A 206 0.16 -9.41 12.88
C TYR A 206 1.04 -9.35 11.63
N ALA A 207 1.13 -8.19 11.00
CA ALA A 207 2.00 -8.02 9.85
C ALA A 207 2.74 -6.67 9.90
N SER A 208 4.06 -6.71 9.68
CA SER A 208 4.88 -5.50 9.52
C SER A 208 6.22 -5.84 8.88
N ARG A 209 6.96 -4.80 8.45
CA ARG A 209 8.40 -4.96 8.28
C ARG A 209 9.04 -5.18 9.65
N MET A 210 10.03 -6.08 9.72
CA MET A 210 10.74 -6.36 10.97
C MET A 210 11.99 -5.45 11.10
N SER A 211 11.75 -4.12 11.04
CA SER A 211 12.77 -3.13 11.39
C SER A 211 12.92 -3.03 12.92
N PRO A 212 13.99 -2.42 13.46
CA PRO A 212 14.19 -2.29 14.91
C PRO A 212 13.01 -1.68 15.64
N GLU A 213 12.36 -0.65 15.06
CA GLU A 213 11.21 0.01 15.68
C GLU A 213 9.95 -0.86 15.62
N LEU A 214 9.65 -1.46 14.44
CA LEU A 214 8.42 -2.21 14.21
C LEU A 214 8.43 -3.59 14.87
N SER A 215 9.61 -4.22 14.98
CA SER A 215 9.77 -5.52 15.64
C SER A 215 9.41 -5.49 17.13
N ASN A 216 9.55 -4.33 17.78
CA ASN A 216 9.17 -4.18 19.19
C ASN A 216 7.66 -4.36 19.37
N THR A 217 6.84 -3.77 18.49
CA THR A 217 5.37 -3.96 18.52
C THR A 217 5.00 -5.43 18.28
N ALA A 218 5.71 -6.15 17.39
CA ALA A 218 5.51 -7.58 17.20
C ALA A 218 5.78 -8.37 18.49
N CYS A 219 6.88 -8.08 19.20
CA CYS A 219 7.20 -8.74 20.47
C CYS A 219 6.13 -8.45 21.54
N LEU A 220 5.69 -7.19 21.67
CA LEU A 220 4.61 -6.84 22.60
C LEU A 220 3.28 -7.53 22.27
N THR A 221 3.01 -7.73 20.98
CA THR A 221 1.83 -8.51 20.52
C THR A 221 1.96 -9.99 20.92
N ILE A 222 3.16 -10.58 20.82
CA ILE A 222 3.42 -11.96 21.28
C ILE A 222 3.16 -12.08 22.79
N GLU A 223 3.66 -11.13 23.57
CA GLU A 223 3.44 -11.11 25.03
C GLU A 223 1.94 -10.98 25.36
N ALA A 224 1.22 -10.09 24.67
CA ALA A 224 -0.22 -9.91 24.83
C ALA A 224 -0.99 -11.20 24.55
N VAL A 225 -0.63 -11.93 23.47
CA VAL A 225 -1.23 -13.22 23.14
C VAL A 225 -0.89 -14.29 24.19
N GLY A 226 0.32 -14.23 24.76
CA GLY A 226 0.67 -15.10 25.90
C GLY A 226 -0.24 -14.91 27.11
N LEU A 227 -0.63 -13.65 27.42
CA LEU A 227 -1.61 -13.34 28.48
C LEU A 227 -3.03 -13.79 28.11
N LEU A 228 -3.41 -13.62 26.83
CA LEU A 228 -4.72 -14.07 26.33
C LEU A 228 -4.90 -15.60 26.40
N ALA A 229 -3.82 -16.37 26.32
CA ALA A 229 -3.87 -17.82 26.37
C ALA A 229 -4.44 -18.39 27.68
N GLU A 230 -4.50 -17.59 28.73
CA GLU A 230 -5.18 -17.93 30.00
C GLU A 230 -6.71 -17.92 29.85
N THR A 231 -7.25 -16.97 29.07
CA THR A 231 -8.70 -16.80 28.85
C THR A 231 -9.16 -17.53 27.57
N TYR A 232 -8.32 -17.57 26.55
CA TYR A 232 -8.55 -18.24 25.27
C TYR A 232 -7.49 -19.34 25.07
N PRO A 233 -7.67 -20.53 25.66
CA PRO A 233 -6.65 -21.61 25.59
C PRO A 233 -6.23 -21.97 24.16
N ASP A 234 -7.13 -21.85 23.18
CA ASP A 234 -6.87 -22.17 21.78
C ASP A 234 -6.47 -20.97 20.92
N VAL A 235 -6.14 -19.82 21.52
CA VAL A 235 -5.68 -18.66 20.75
C VAL A 235 -4.40 -18.98 19.96
N ARG A 236 -4.32 -18.46 18.74
CA ARG A 236 -3.14 -18.55 17.85
C ARG A 236 -2.81 -17.17 17.28
N LEU A 237 -1.53 -16.96 17.00
CA LEU A 237 -1.03 -15.75 16.36
C LEU A 237 -0.15 -16.11 15.16
N VAL A 238 -0.50 -15.63 13.99
CA VAL A 238 0.35 -15.67 12.80
C VAL A 238 1.06 -14.33 12.67
N ILE A 239 2.39 -14.35 12.53
CA ILE A 239 3.20 -13.16 12.28
C ILE A 239 3.81 -13.26 10.90
N ALA A 240 3.51 -12.28 10.04
CA ALA A 240 4.07 -12.17 8.70
C ALA A 240 4.95 -10.92 8.58
N GLY A 241 6.11 -11.07 7.96
CA GLY A 241 7.04 -9.98 7.70
C GLY A 241 8.50 -10.39 7.77
N ASP A 242 9.35 -9.57 7.18
CA ASP A 242 10.79 -9.79 7.08
C ASP A 242 11.55 -8.50 7.37
N GLY A 243 12.81 -8.61 7.73
CA GLY A 243 13.69 -7.48 8.02
C GLY A 243 14.80 -7.84 8.99
N GLU A 244 15.66 -6.87 9.26
CA GLU A 244 16.88 -7.04 10.06
C GLU A 244 16.66 -7.50 11.52
N SER A 245 15.45 -7.33 12.04
CA SER A 245 15.08 -7.75 13.40
C SER A 245 14.14 -8.97 13.43
N LEU A 246 14.04 -9.74 12.33
CA LEU A 246 13.20 -10.94 12.31
C LEU A 246 13.63 -11.97 13.36
N ASP A 247 14.92 -12.19 13.53
CA ASP A 247 15.46 -13.15 14.52
C ASP A 247 15.01 -12.83 15.96
N LYS A 248 14.90 -11.52 16.30
CA LYS A 248 14.36 -11.08 17.60
C LYS A 248 12.91 -11.52 17.79
N VAL A 249 12.09 -11.37 16.76
CA VAL A 249 10.66 -11.74 16.80
C VAL A 249 10.48 -13.25 16.86
N GLN A 250 11.27 -14.00 16.07
CA GLN A 250 11.27 -15.47 16.08
C GLN A 250 11.67 -16.03 17.46
N LYS A 251 12.69 -15.42 18.09
CA LYS A 251 13.12 -15.81 19.44
C LYS A 251 11.99 -15.55 20.46
N ALA A 252 11.35 -14.38 20.43
CA ALA A 252 10.22 -14.09 21.31
C ALA A 252 9.06 -15.06 21.11
N ALA A 253 8.77 -15.44 19.86
CA ALA A 253 7.74 -16.44 19.54
C ALA A 253 8.10 -17.82 20.09
N GLN A 254 9.35 -18.24 19.95
CA GLN A 254 9.84 -19.51 20.50
C GLN A 254 9.72 -19.55 22.02
N GLU A 255 10.19 -18.51 22.72
CA GLU A 255 10.09 -18.40 24.18
C GLU A 255 8.63 -18.43 24.67
N ALA A 256 7.70 -17.78 23.94
CA ALA A 256 6.28 -17.83 24.26
C ALA A 256 5.71 -19.25 24.07
N ASN A 257 6.05 -19.94 22.98
CA ASN A 257 5.61 -21.30 22.69
C ASN A 257 6.13 -22.31 23.71
N GLU A 258 7.42 -22.19 24.10
CA GLU A 258 8.01 -23.05 25.14
C GLU A 258 7.34 -22.86 26.50
N ARG A 259 7.08 -21.60 26.92
CA ARG A 259 6.37 -21.28 28.14
C ARG A 259 4.95 -21.85 28.19
N LEU A 260 4.25 -21.85 27.05
CA LEU A 260 2.86 -22.32 26.93
C LEU A 260 2.77 -23.81 26.60
N GLY A 261 3.91 -24.49 26.37
CA GLY A 261 3.97 -25.93 26.06
C GLY A 261 3.31 -26.33 24.71
N ARG A 262 3.07 -25.38 23.83
CA ARG A 262 2.44 -25.58 22.52
C ARG A 262 2.74 -24.45 21.55
N GLU A 263 2.54 -24.67 20.23
CA GLU A 263 2.72 -23.63 19.23
C GLU A 263 1.52 -22.66 19.23
N VAL A 264 1.69 -21.53 19.90
CA VAL A 264 0.69 -20.43 19.92
C VAL A 264 1.02 -19.37 18.88
N VAL A 265 2.31 -19.13 18.65
CA VAL A 265 2.80 -18.11 17.73
C VAL A 265 3.61 -18.75 16.61
N ARG A 266 3.24 -18.45 15.36
CA ARG A 266 3.97 -18.87 14.18
C ARG A 266 4.47 -17.66 13.39
N CYS A 267 5.79 -17.57 13.20
CA CYS A 267 6.43 -16.56 12.37
C CYS A 267 6.65 -17.13 10.97
N LEU A 268 6.05 -16.51 9.95
CA LEU A 268 6.13 -16.94 8.55
C LEU A 268 7.33 -16.36 7.81
N GLY A 269 7.99 -15.31 8.34
CA GLY A 269 8.98 -14.55 7.59
C GLY A 269 8.33 -13.77 6.45
N PHE A 270 9.05 -13.63 5.33
CA PHE A 270 8.54 -12.98 4.14
C PHE A 270 7.37 -13.76 3.51
N VAL A 271 6.25 -13.10 3.33
CA VAL A 271 5.05 -13.65 2.66
C VAL A 271 4.75 -12.79 1.44
N SER A 272 4.72 -13.39 0.25
CA SER A 272 4.43 -12.69 -1.01
C SER A 272 2.94 -12.46 -1.25
N ASP A 273 2.11 -13.40 -0.79
CA ASP A 273 0.64 -13.35 -0.86
C ASP A 273 0.08 -13.26 0.57
N MET A 274 -0.34 -12.04 0.95
CA MET A 274 -0.82 -11.75 2.30
C MET A 274 -2.31 -12.07 2.49
N ALA A 275 -3.08 -12.25 1.42
CA ALA A 275 -4.52 -12.46 1.52
C ALA A 275 -4.87 -13.71 2.36
N PRO A 276 -4.22 -14.89 2.21
CA PRO A 276 -4.47 -16.07 3.05
C PRO A 276 -4.21 -15.81 4.54
N VAL A 277 -3.20 -14.97 4.88
CA VAL A 277 -2.88 -14.64 6.27
C VAL A 277 -4.06 -13.88 6.90
N TYR A 278 -4.54 -12.83 6.23
CA TYR A 278 -5.67 -12.06 6.76
C TYR A 278 -6.98 -12.86 6.73
N GLN A 279 -7.23 -13.61 5.67
CA GLN A 279 -8.44 -14.44 5.52
C GLN A 279 -8.56 -15.54 6.59
N SER A 280 -7.43 -16.04 7.09
CA SER A 280 -7.42 -17.01 8.20
C SER A 280 -7.72 -16.38 9.57
N ALA A 281 -7.51 -15.07 9.73
CA ALA A 281 -7.61 -14.41 11.04
C ALA A 281 -9.06 -14.08 11.44
N ASP A 282 -9.29 -13.96 12.75
CA ASP A 282 -10.50 -13.37 13.35
C ASP A 282 -10.32 -11.89 13.64
N LEU A 283 -9.08 -11.47 13.90
CA LEU A 283 -8.67 -10.09 14.17
C LEU A 283 -7.26 -9.86 13.64
N VAL A 284 -7.01 -8.70 13.08
CA VAL A 284 -5.70 -8.31 12.56
C VAL A 284 -5.16 -7.11 13.34
N ILE A 285 -3.88 -7.16 13.69
CA ILE A 285 -3.17 -6.09 14.38
C ILE A 285 -2.09 -5.54 13.44
N GLY A 286 -2.05 -4.23 13.25
CA GLY A 286 -1.06 -3.62 12.38
C GLY A 286 -1.33 -2.16 12.07
N MET A 287 -0.75 -1.67 10.96
CA MET A 287 -0.85 -0.26 10.56
C MET A 287 -1.00 -0.11 9.05
N SER A 288 -1.54 1.05 8.64
CA SER A 288 -1.57 1.52 7.26
C SER A 288 -2.15 0.46 6.31
N ARG A 289 -1.37 0.01 5.32
CA ARG A 289 -1.81 -0.95 4.31
C ARG A 289 -2.30 -2.28 4.91
N VAL A 290 -1.69 -2.76 5.99
CA VAL A 290 -2.11 -3.99 6.70
C VAL A 290 -3.58 -3.89 7.15
N VAL A 291 -3.95 -2.76 7.73
CA VAL A 291 -5.33 -2.50 8.21
C VAL A 291 -6.31 -2.47 7.04
N LEU A 292 -5.95 -1.78 5.95
CA LEU A 292 -6.80 -1.68 4.77
C LEU A 292 -7.01 -3.03 4.06
N GLU A 293 -5.94 -3.83 3.92
CA GLU A 293 -5.98 -5.17 3.33
C GLU A 293 -6.82 -6.14 4.18
N ALA A 294 -6.66 -6.08 5.49
CA ALA A 294 -7.44 -6.90 6.42
C ALA A 294 -8.93 -6.49 6.43
N MET A 295 -9.25 -5.21 6.45
CA MET A 295 -10.63 -4.72 6.31
C MET A 295 -11.24 -5.12 4.95
N ALA A 296 -10.45 -5.12 3.87
CA ALA A 296 -10.90 -5.64 2.56
C ALA A 296 -11.24 -7.15 2.61
N CYS A 297 -10.56 -7.91 3.47
CA CYS A 297 -10.90 -9.31 3.77
C CYS A 297 -12.08 -9.45 4.77
N GLY A 298 -12.73 -8.36 5.16
CA GLY A 298 -13.83 -8.36 6.13
C GLY A 298 -13.39 -8.65 7.56
N LYS A 299 -12.12 -8.34 7.91
CA LYS A 299 -11.58 -8.59 9.24
C LYS A 299 -11.59 -7.33 10.09
N PRO A 300 -11.96 -7.43 11.38
CA PRO A 300 -11.77 -6.34 12.34
C PRO A 300 -10.29 -6.10 12.57
N CYS A 301 -9.90 -4.83 12.80
CA CYS A 301 -8.50 -4.45 12.90
C CYS A 301 -8.23 -3.59 14.13
N ILE A 302 -7.10 -3.86 14.80
CA ILE A 302 -6.53 -2.97 15.83
C ILE A 302 -5.36 -2.21 15.19
N VAL A 303 -5.37 -0.88 15.29
CA VAL A 303 -4.27 -0.02 14.85
C VAL A 303 -3.27 0.12 15.99
N ALA A 304 -2.16 -0.62 15.90
CA ALA A 304 -1.08 -0.55 16.88
C ALA A 304 0.29 -0.53 16.20
N GLY A 305 1.21 0.27 16.73
CA GLY A 305 2.56 0.45 16.17
C GLY A 305 3.52 1.11 17.15
N PRO A 306 4.72 1.51 16.70
CA PRO A 306 5.79 1.99 17.57
C PRO A 306 5.44 3.22 18.42
N GLU A 307 4.55 4.07 17.93
CA GLU A 307 4.17 5.31 18.61
C GLU A 307 2.91 5.13 19.49
N GLY A 308 2.29 3.93 19.50
CA GLY A 308 1.17 3.62 20.36
C GLY A 308 0.04 2.85 19.68
N ASP A 309 -1.12 2.88 20.31
CA ASP A 309 -2.31 2.08 20.03
C ASP A 309 -3.55 2.98 19.99
N PHE A 310 -4.29 2.89 18.87
CA PHE A 310 -5.62 3.52 18.68
C PHE A 310 -6.77 2.57 18.97
N GLY A 311 -6.50 1.29 19.20
CA GLY A 311 -7.50 0.26 19.40
C GLY A 311 -8.20 -0.20 18.14
N LEU A 312 -9.38 -0.79 18.35
CA LEU A 312 -10.23 -1.34 17.30
C LEU A 312 -10.73 -0.23 16.37
N VAL A 313 -10.61 -0.45 15.06
CA VAL A 313 -11.21 0.43 14.04
C VAL A 313 -12.72 0.25 14.05
N HIS A 314 -13.46 1.35 14.22
CA HIS A 314 -14.91 1.38 14.22
C HIS A 314 -15.43 2.72 13.63
N PRO A 315 -16.72 2.84 13.29
CA PRO A 315 -17.25 4.04 12.62
C PRO A 315 -16.90 5.35 13.31
N GLU A 316 -16.85 5.36 14.64
CA GLU A 316 -16.67 6.58 15.44
C GLU A 316 -15.22 7.11 15.45
N ASN A 317 -14.19 6.26 15.13
CA ASN A 317 -12.79 6.69 15.05
C ASN A 317 -12.18 6.63 13.63
N ALA A 318 -12.92 6.09 12.67
CA ALA A 318 -12.41 5.85 11.31
C ALA A 318 -11.94 7.13 10.62
N ASP A 319 -12.68 8.24 10.71
CA ASP A 319 -12.32 9.52 10.09
C ASP A 319 -10.97 10.07 10.61
N GLU A 320 -10.67 9.86 11.89
CA GLU A 320 -9.39 10.25 12.46
C GLU A 320 -8.27 9.34 11.95
N LEU A 321 -8.51 8.03 11.91
CA LEU A 321 -7.56 7.05 11.44
C LEU A 321 -7.26 7.19 9.93
N GLU A 322 -8.27 7.50 9.11
CA GLU A 322 -8.08 7.78 7.68
C GLU A 322 -7.16 8.99 7.44
N LYS A 323 -7.38 10.11 8.15
CA LYS A 323 -6.52 11.30 8.07
C LYS A 323 -5.07 10.98 8.42
N ARG A 324 -4.83 9.97 9.25
CA ARG A 324 -3.52 9.48 9.65
C ARG A 324 -3.02 8.30 8.80
N ASN A 325 -3.77 7.88 7.77
CA ASN A 325 -3.46 6.69 6.96
C ASN A 325 -3.30 5.42 7.82
N PHE A 326 -4.10 5.28 8.88
CA PHE A 326 -4.10 4.15 9.82
C PHE A 326 -2.72 3.84 10.44
N ILE A 327 -1.88 4.86 10.67
CA ILE A 327 -0.60 4.71 11.38
C ILE A 327 -0.75 5.07 12.86
N SER A 328 0.19 4.58 13.68
CA SER A 328 0.16 4.78 15.15
C SER A 328 0.57 6.18 15.61
N ARG A 329 0.98 7.08 14.70
CA ARG A 329 1.44 8.42 15.07
C ARG A 329 0.39 9.22 15.80
N GLY A 330 0.74 9.66 17.04
CA GLY A 330 -0.15 10.41 17.90
C GLY A 330 -1.25 9.56 18.52
N ALA A 331 -1.03 8.26 18.65
CA ALA A 331 -1.92 7.35 19.34
C ALA A 331 -2.09 7.77 20.84
N PRO A 332 -3.29 7.60 21.39
CA PRO A 332 -3.58 8.06 22.75
C PRO A 332 -2.95 7.21 23.85
N ARG A 333 -2.52 5.98 23.51
CA ARG A 333 -1.98 5.01 24.49
C ARG A 333 -0.69 4.38 23.99
N PRO A 334 0.30 4.09 24.88
CA PRO A 334 1.42 3.23 24.50
C PRO A 334 0.95 1.80 24.24
N VAL A 335 1.67 1.06 23.40
CA VAL A 335 1.43 -0.38 23.26
C VAL A 335 2.06 -1.09 24.46
N GLU A 336 1.21 -1.69 25.30
CA GLU A 336 1.61 -2.50 26.45
C GLU A 336 0.93 -3.86 26.40
N PRO A 337 1.59 -4.97 26.80
CA PRO A 337 1.03 -6.32 26.66
C PRO A 337 -0.33 -6.51 27.31
N HIS A 338 -0.53 -6.01 28.54
CA HIS A 338 -1.80 -6.15 29.25
C HIS A 338 -2.94 -5.32 28.63
N SER A 339 -2.65 -4.07 28.24
CA SER A 339 -3.66 -3.23 27.58
C SER A 339 -4.03 -3.78 26.21
N LEU A 340 -3.05 -4.25 25.44
CA LEU A 340 -3.30 -4.85 24.12
C LEU A 340 -4.06 -6.19 24.26
N ALA A 341 -3.76 -7.03 25.25
CA ALA A 341 -4.53 -8.25 25.53
C ALA A 341 -5.99 -7.93 25.85
N THR A 342 -6.23 -6.91 26.69
CA THR A 342 -7.59 -6.46 27.02
C THR A 342 -8.32 -5.93 25.77
N GLU A 343 -7.65 -5.15 24.94
CA GLU A 343 -8.20 -4.62 23.70
C GLU A 343 -8.57 -5.75 22.71
N ILE A 344 -7.68 -6.75 22.54
CA ILE A 344 -7.94 -7.92 21.70
C ILE A 344 -9.15 -8.70 22.21
N ALA A 345 -9.21 -9.00 23.53
CA ALA A 345 -10.33 -9.70 24.13
C ALA A 345 -11.67 -8.94 23.94
N GLY A 346 -11.64 -7.62 24.15
CA GLY A 346 -12.77 -6.74 23.93
C GLY A 346 -13.20 -6.70 22.46
N ALA A 347 -12.26 -6.68 21.52
CA ALA A 347 -12.54 -6.71 20.10
C ALA A 347 -13.17 -8.04 19.66
N LEU A 348 -12.64 -9.18 20.13
CA LEU A 348 -13.17 -10.52 19.82
C LEU A 348 -14.59 -10.74 20.35
N SER A 349 -14.93 -10.15 21.49
CA SER A 349 -16.25 -10.25 22.15
C SER A 349 -17.16 -9.04 21.90
N HIS A 350 -16.78 -8.15 20.98
CA HIS A 350 -17.49 -6.89 20.77
C HIS A 350 -18.93 -7.13 20.28
N PRO A 351 -19.98 -6.57 20.92
CA PRO A 351 -21.37 -6.86 20.60
C PRO A 351 -21.78 -6.42 19.18
N ARG A 352 -21.07 -5.45 18.60
CA ARG A 352 -21.29 -4.97 17.22
C ARG A 352 -20.19 -5.42 16.25
N LEU A 353 -19.56 -6.56 16.50
CA LEU A 353 -18.41 -7.02 15.70
C LEU A 353 -18.74 -7.19 14.21
N ASP A 354 -19.91 -7.73 13.90
CA ASP A 354 -20.35 -7.92 12.51
C ASP A 354 -20.62 -6.58 11.80
N GLU A 355 -21.14 -5.57 12.52
CA GLU A 355 -21.29 -4.22 11.98
C GLU A 355 -19.92 -3.58 11.71
N ILE A 356 -18.93 -3.78 12.59
CA ILE A 356 -17.57 -3.28 12.43
C ILE A 356 -16.89 -3.93 11.23
N ARG A 357 -17.07 -5.24 11.03
CA ARG A 357 -16.57 -5.97 9.84
C ARG A 357 -17.18 -5.43 8.55
N ALA A 358 -18.50 -5.27 8.53
CA ALA A 358 -19.22 -4.74 7.38
C ALA A 358 -18.80 -3.30 7.07
N PHE A 359 -18.68 -2.45 8.09
CA PHE A 359 -18.21 -1.08 7.97
C PHE A 359 -16.80 -0.99 7.37
N GLY A 360 -15.83 -1.74 7.91
CA GLY A 360 -14.46 -1.74 7.41
C GLY A 360 -14.36 -2.18 5.94
N LEU A 361 -15.09 -3.23 5.57
CA LEU A 361 -15.16 -3.72 4.19
C LEU A 361 -15.74 -2.65 3.24
N GLU A 362 -16.84 -2.00 3.63
CA GLU A 362 -17.49 -0.96 2.84
C GLU A 362 -16.60 0.28 2.70
N LEU A 363 -15.94 0.71 3.79
CA LEU A 363 -15.00 1.83 3.79
C LEU A 363 -13.88 1.60 2.77
N VAL A 364 -13.25 0.41 2.79
CA VAL A 364 -12.17 0.10 1.84
C VAL A 364 -12.69 0.06 0.40
N ARG A 365 -13.81 -0.58 0.14
CA ARG A 365 -14.39 -0.65 -1.21
C ARG A 365 -14.71 0.71 -1.78
N ARG A 366 -15.28 1.59 -0.97
CA ARG A 366 -15.71 2.93 -1.39
C ARG A 366 -14.54 3.89 -1.57
N GLU A 367 -13.60 3.94 -0.60
CA GLU A 367 -12.59 4.99 -0.50
C GLU A 367 -11.18 4.54 -0.85
N HIS A 368 -10.84 3.27 -0.60
CA HIS A 368 -9.47 2.75 -0.65
C HIS A 368 -9.28 1.61 -1.65
N SER A 369 -10.30 1.19 -2.40
CA SER A 369 -10.12 0.20 -3.46
C SER A 369 -9.23 0.74 -4.59
N ALA A 370 -8.61 -0.15 -5.35
CA ALA A 370 -7.83 0.22 -6.53
C ALA A 370 -8.66 1.04 -7.53
N GLU A 371 -9.93 0.69 -7.69
CA GLU A 371 -10.87 1.40 -8.55
C GLU A 371 -11.23 2.78 -8.00
N ALA A 372 -11.45 2.91 -6.68
CA ALA A 372 -11.71 4.21 -6.06
C ALA A 372 -10.50 5.13 -6.19
N THR A 373 -9.31 4.61 -5.93
CA THR A 373 -8.05 5.33 -6.13
C THR A 373 -7.87 5.73 -7.60
N ALA A 374 -8.10 4.83 -8.54
CA ALA A 374 -7.98 5.12 -9.97
C ALA A 374 -8.95 6.23 -10.42
N ARG A 375 -10.20 6.26 -9.90
CA ARG A 375 -11.14 7.36 -10.17
C ARG A 375 -10.59 8.71 -9.68
N LYS A 376 -10.01 8.75 -8.48
CA LYS A 376 -9.40 9.96 -7.92
C LYS A 376 -8.18 10.40 -8.74
N VAL A 377 -7.34 9.46 -9.18
CA VAL A 377 -6.18 9.72 -10.05
C VAL A 377 -6.62 10.18 -11.43
N ALA A 378 -7.60 9.52 -12.04
CA ALA A 378 -8.15 9.92 -13.34
C ALA A 378 -8.71 11.36 -13.30
N ALA A 379 -9.36 11.77 -12.22
CA ALA A 379 -9.82 13.15 -12.04
C ALA A 379 -8.65 14.17 -12.01
N VAL A 380 -7.48 13.79 -11.46
CA VAL A 380 -6.26 14.61 -11.53
C VAL A 380 -5.77 14.72 -12.97
N TYR A 381 -5.77 13.62 -13.74
CA TYR A 381 -5.38 13.63 -15.15
C TYR A 381 -6.29 14.52 -15.99
N GLU A 382 -7.60 14.40 -15.80
CA GLU A 382 -8.58 15.19 -16.54
C GLU A 382 -8.46 16.70 -16.31
N ARG A 383 -8.05 17.12 -15.10
CA ARG A 383 -7.77 18.54 -14.83
C ARG A 383 -6.63 19.10 -15.65
N LEU A 384 -5.66 18.27 -16.07
CA LEU A 384 -4.52 18.66 -16.89
C LEU A 384 -4.77 18.58 -18.39
N LEU A 385 -5.76 17.78 -18.81
CA LEU A 385 -6.07 17.52 -20.20
C LEU A 385 -7.20 18.42 -20.76
N ARG A 386 -7.81 19.23 -19.89
CA ARG A 386 -8.78 20.27 -20.26
C ARG A 386 -8.03 21.51 -20.76
#